data_4d45a9cbc44097f61f710f80e96c2846
#
_entry.id   4d45a9cbc44097f61f710f80e96c2846
#
_cell.length_a   1.000
_cell.length_b   1.000
_cell.length_c   1.000
_cell.angle_alpha   90.00
_cell.angle_beta   90.00
_cell.angle_gamma   90.00
#
_symmetry.space_group_name_H-M   'P 1'
#
loop_
_entity.id
_entity.type
_entity.pdbx_description
1 polymer ?
#
loop_
_entity_poly.entity_id
_entity_poly.type
_entity_poly.pdbx_seq_one_letter_code
_entity_poly.pdbx_strand_id
1 'polypeptide(L)'
;MKNALFLIQKLSITTVLLWMIFREHRFTVEILPHFQAMVDHWPWTLAGLVFVGISIWLSAVRWEILLRGQEQNITSAEVLRVTVVSNFFNITSVGVIGGDAYRVLGLMQRPGAKKLPLMVSVMLDHMLGMMGMGILFLSCYAAFSHRLQTLGKEAYLILEGFEMFMGGSLVMIFISVISFTPRLYNWGEKQWPRMLGFQPLKKFVTACDALRRDWRGSIMAVLISILIFIFHFLSFHCSIYAVGGEAPLLEVMAAMPIVDAAAGLPISVSGLGVREKTFETLMNALTGLPAGTAVAASLVGWLMSVIWGMIGGLVFLRTSGASLSKMASVEKNAA
;
A
#
# COMPACT_ATOMS: atom_id res chain seq x y z
N MET A 1 18.38 -3.90 -21.18
CA MET A 1 19.13 -4.93 -20.47
C MET A 1 19.05 -4.79 -18.94
N LYS A 2 19.36 -3.63 -18.32
CA LYS A 2 19.31 -3.46 -16.85
C LYS A 2 17.95 -3.80 -16.22
N ASN A 3 16.84 -3.40 -16.83
CA ASN A 3 15.47 -3.68 -16.31
C ASN A 3 15.09 -5.16 -16.39
N ALA A 4 15.55 -5.88 -17.44
CA ALA A 4 15.32 -7.31 -17.55
C ALA A 4 16.10 -8.11 -16.51
N LEU A 5 17.36 -7.74 -16.27
CA LEU A 5 18.20 -8.38 -15.24
C LEU A 5 17.60 -8.18 -13.84
N PHE A 6 17.11 -6.98 -13.53
CA PHE A 6 16.47 -6.67 -12.26
C PHE A 6 15.15 -7.44 -12.07
N LEU A 7 14.36 -7.62 -13.12
CA LEU A 7 13.15 -8.43 -13.09
C LEU A 7 13.47 -9.92 -12.86
N ILE A 8 14.47 -10.46 -13.58
CA ILE A 8 14.93 -11.84 -13.40
C ILE A 8 15.42 -12.07 -11.98
N GLN A 9 16.22 -11.16 -11.43
CA GLN A 9 16.70 -11.26 -10.05
C GLN A 9 15.54 -11.30 -9.04
N LYS A 10 14.52 -10.44 -9.18
CA LYS A 10 13.34 -10.44 -8.32
C LYS A 10 12.52 -11.71 -8.45
N LEU A 11 12.27 -12.17 -9.68
CA LEU A 11 11.57 -13.43 -9.90
C LEU A 11 12.32 -14.61 -9.26
N SER A 12 13.66 -14.65 -9.40
CA SER A 12 14.48 -15.68 -8.77
C SER A 12 14.36 -15.65 -7.24
N ILE A 13 14.47 -14.46 -6.62
CA ILE A 13 14.32 -14.30 -5.17
C ILE A 13 12.92 -14.75 -4.73
N THR A 14 11.87 -14.26 -5.41
CA THR A 14 10.48 -14.65 -5.10
C THR A 14 10.29 -16.16 -5.20
N THR A 15 10.80 -16.80 -6.26
CA THR A 15 10.72 -18.25 -6.45
C THR A 15 11.44 -19.00 -5.33
N VAL A 16 12.64 -18.54 -4.94
CA VAL A 16 13.40 -19.16 -3.84
C VAL A 16 12.66 -19.01 -2.51
N LEU A 17 12.13 -17.82 -2.20
CA LEU A 17 11.39 -17.58 -0.97
C LEU A 17 10.11 -18.43 -0.89
N LEU A 18 9.32 -18.48 -1.97
CA LEU A 18 8.14 -19.35 -2.03
C LEU A 18 8.51 -20.82 -1.93
N TRP A 19 9.58 -21.25 -2.63
CA TRP A 19 10.06 -22.62 -2.53
C TRP A 19 10.49 -23.00 -1.11
N MET A 20 11.19 -22.10 -0.40
CA MET A 20 11.56 -22.33 1.00
C MET A 20 10.33 -22.48 1.89
N ILE A 21 9.34 -21.59 1.75
CA ILE A 21 8.09 -21.65 2.53
C ILE A 21 7.33 -22.95 2.24
N PHE A 22 7.13 -23.27 0.96
CA PHE A 22 6.40 -24.48 0.60
C PHE A 22 7.14 -25.78 0.95
N ARG A 23 8.47 -25.76 0.96
CA ARG A 23 9.28 -26.89 1.41
C ARG A 23 9.23 -27.04 2.93
N GLU A 24 9.34 -25.94 3.69
CA GLU A 24 9.31 -25.93 5.15
C GLU A 24 7.97 -26.45 5.68
N HIS A 25 6.85 -26.01 5.07
CA HIS A 25 5.49 -26.32 5.53
C HIS A 25 4.81 -27.47 4.79
N ARG A 26 5.54 -28.24 3.98
CA ARG A 26 4.96 -29.37 3.23
C ARG A 26 3.60 -29.02 2.64
N PHE A 27 3.56 -28.10 1.66
CA PHE A 27 2.39 -27.42 1.10
C PHE A 27 1.11 -28.28 1.03
N THR A 28 1.22 -29.53 0.57
CA THR A 28 0.07 -30.45 0.45
C THR A 28 -0.51 -30.91 1.78
N VAL A 29 0.29 -30.96 2.86
CA VAL A 29 -0.12 -31.51 4.16
C VAL A 29 -0.55 -30.39 5.11
N GLU A 30 0.16 -29.28 5.12
CA GLU A 30 -0.05 -28.22 6.11
C GLU A 30 -0.82 -27.02 5.58
N ILE A 31 -0.68 -26.64 4.30
CA ILE A 31 -1.30 -25.44 3.74
C ILE A 31 -2.57 -25.75 2.97
N LEU A 32 -2.58 -26.79 2.12
CA LEU A 32 -3.71 -27.10 1.25
C LEU A 32 -5.03 -27.35 2.00
N PRO A 33 -5.07 -28.03 3.18
CA PRO A 33 -6.31 -28.21 3.93
C PRO A 33 -6.98 -26.91 4.36
N HIS A 34 -6.20 -25.87 4.63
CA HIS A 34 -6.71 -24.56 4.99
C HIS A 34 -7.45 -23.85 3.86
N PHE A 35 -7.08 -24.11 2.59
CA PHE A 35 -7.85 -23.59 1.45
C PHE A 35 -9.20 -24.32 1.30
N GLN A 36 -9.30 -25.57 1.72
CA GLN A 36 -10.57 -26.29 1.75
C GLN A 36 -11.50 -25.72 2.83
N ALA A 37 -10.96 -25.35 4.00
CA ALA A 37 -11.71 -24.71 5.07
C ALA A 37 -12.38 -23.38 4.64
N MET A 38 -11.86 -22.69 3.60
CA MET A 38 -12.50 -21.48 3.08
C MET A 38 -13.93 -21.71 2.56
N VAL A 39 -14.27 -22.93 2.15
CA VAL A 39 -15.61 -23.27 1.69
C VAL A 39 -16.58 -23.27 2.87
N ASP A 40 -16.13 -23.79 4.01
CA ASP A 40 -16.94 -23.87 5.23
C ASP A 40 -17.04 -22.49 5.92
N HIS A 41 -15.98 -21.69 5.80
CA HIS A 41 -15.86 -20.36 6.39
C HIS A 41 -16.03 -19.22 5.35
N TRP A 42 -16.79 -19.45 4.27
CA TRP A 42 -16.99 -18.49 3.19
C TRP A 42 -17.47 -17.09 3.63
N PRO A 43 -18.23 -16.91 4.73
CA PRO A 43 -18.63 -15.55 5.15
C PRO A 43 -17.44 -14.68 5.51
N TRP A 44 -16.38 -15.26 6.09
CA TRP A 44 -15.15 -14.52 6.40
C TRP A 44 -14.37 -14.14 5.13
N THR A 45 -14.34 -15.02 4.14
CA THR A 45 -13.74 -14.71 2.83
C THR A 45 -14.47 -13.56 2.15
N LEU A 46 -15.81 -13.58 2.17
CA LEU A 46 -16.62 -12.50 1.61
C LEU A 46 -16.43 -11.19 2.37
N ALA A 47 -16.43 -11.22 3.71
CA ALA A 47 -16.18 -10.05 4.54
C ALA A 47 -14.80 -9.44 4.24
N GLY A 48 -13.75 -10.25 4.13
CA GLY A 48 -12.42 -9.81 3.76
C GLY A 48 -12.37 -9.14 2.38
N LEU A 49 -13.04 -9.71 1.37
CA LEU A 49 -13.18 -9.10 0.04
C LEU A 49 -13.88 -7.73 0.11
N VAL A 50 -14.95 -7.62 0.89
CA VAL A 50 -15.67 -6.34 1.08
C VAL A 50 -14.75 -5.32 1.75
N PHE A 51 -13.99 -5.70 2.77
CA PHE A 51 -13.07 -4.79 3.45
C PHE A 51 -11.94 -4.30 2.55
N VAL A 52 -11.37 -5.15 1.69
CA VAL A 52 -10.44 -4.70 0.66
C VAL A 52 -11.10 -3.70 -0.28
N GLY A 53 -12.33 -3.95 -0.74
CA GLY A 53 -13.08 -3.03 -1.59
C GLY A 53 -13.31 -1.67 -0.93
N ILE A 54 -13.69 -1.65 0.36
CA ILE A 54 -13.85 -0.43 1.14
C ILE A 54 -12.51 0.32 1.26
N SER A 55 -11.39 -0.37 1.52
CA SER A 55 -10.07 0.26 1.61
C SER A 55 -9.65 0.92 0.28
N ILE A 56 -9.94 0.28 -0.85
CA ILE A 56 -9.68 0.82 -2.19
C ILE A 56 -10.56 2.06 -2.46
N TRP A 57 -11.84 2.00 -2.11
CA TRP A 57 -12.75 3.14 -2.25
C TRP A 57 -12.31 4.32 -1.38
N LEU A 58 -11.98 4.10 -0.12
CA LEU A 58 -11.44 5.12 0.77
C LEU A 58 -10.12 5.71 0.25
N SER A 59 -9.25 4.89 -0.35
CA SER A 59 -8.02 5.37 -1.00
C SER A 59 -8.33 6.31 -2.17
N ALA A 60 -9.38 6.04 -2.94
CA ALA A 60 -9.84 6.95 -3.99
C ALA A 60 -10.38 8.27 -3.42
N VAL A 61 -11.18 8.21 -2.34
CA VAL A 61 -11.71 9.41 -1.65
C VAL A 61 -10.57 10.26 -1.10
N ARG A 62 -9.59 9.65 -0.42
CA ARG A 62 -8.41 10.35 0.08
C ARG A 62 -7.66 11.05 -1.05
N TRP A 63 -7.39 10.34 -2.14
CA TRP A 63 -6.66 10.92 -3.26
C TRP A 63 -7.45 12.04 -3.96
N GLU A 64 -8.78 11.95 -4.03
CA GLU A 64 -9.64 13.03 -4.52
C GLU A 64 -9.50 14.32 -3.71
N ILE A 65 -9.46 14.22 -2.37
CA ILE A 65 -9.24 15.37 -1.48
C ILE A 65 -7.89 16.03 -1.81
N LEU A 66 -6.84 15.23 -1.97
CA LEU A 66 -5.51 15.73 -2.30
C LEU A 66 -5.43 16.37 -3.69
N LEU A 67 -6.14 15.82 -4.69
CA LEU A 67 -6.24 16.38 -6.03
C LEU A 67 -6.97 17.74 -6.00
N ARG A 68 -8.05 17.85 -5.24
CA ARG A 68 -8.77 19.12 -5.07
C ARG A 68 -7.89 20.17 -4.38
N GLY A 69 -7.12 19.80 -3.36
CA GLY A 69 -6.12 20.66 -2.73
C GLY A 69 -5.00 21.12 -3.68
N GLN A 70 -4.79 20.41 -4.81
CA GLN A 70 -3.88 20.79 -5.89
C GLN A 70 -4.61 21.48 -7.08
N GLU A 71 -5.83 21.97 -6.86
CA GLU A 71 -6.66 22.65 -7.88
C GLU A 71 -6.93 21.76 -9.14
N GLN A 72 -6.89 20.43 -8.96
CA GLN A 72 -7.24 19.49 -10.03
C GLN A 72 -8.71 19.08 -9.91
N ASN A 73 -9.57 19.67 -10.74
CA ASN A 73 -11.00 19.35 -10.77
C ASN A 73 -11.25 18.07 -11.57
N ILE A 74 -11.19 16.93 -10.89
CA ILE A 74 -11.41 15.60 -11.45
C ILE A 74 -12.64 14.99 -10.78
N THR A 75 -13.47 14.30 -11.56
CA THR A 75 -14.69 13.69 -11.02
C THR A 75 -14.35 12.48 -10.13
N SER A 76 -15.12 12.28 -9.05
CA SER A 76 -14.94 11.16 -8.10
C SER A 76 -14.96 9.81 -8.83
N ALA A 77 -15.84 9.63 -9.82
CA ALA A 77 -15.92 8.41 -10.61
C ALA A 77 -14.63 8.10 -11.37
N GLU A 78 -13.93 9.13 -11.86
CA GLU A 78 -12.68 8.93 -12.57
C GLU A 78 -11.50 8.69 -11.63
N VAL A 79 -11.45 9.39 -10.49
CA VAL A 79 -10.45 9.12 -9.44
C VAL A 79 -10.60 7.68 -8.97
N LEU A 80 -11.83 7.21 -8.71
CA LEU A 80 -12.11 5.82 -8.34
C LEU A 80 -11.65 4.85 -9.43
N ARG A 81 -12.01 5.11 -10.70
CA ARG A 81 -11.60 4.29 -11.84
C ARG A 81 -10.08 4.16 -11.91
N VAL A 82 -9.36 5.28 -11.85
CA VAL A 82 -7.89 5.30 -11.94
C VAL A 82 -7.28 4.59 -10.75
N THR A 83 -7.84 4.74 -9.54
CA THR A 83 -7.39 4.04 -8.33
C THR A 83 -7.58 2.53 -8.45
N VAL A 84 -8.74 2.06 -8.90
CA VAL A 84 -9.01 0.63 -9.11
C VAL A 84 -8.06 0.03 -10.14
N VAL A 85 -7.84 0.71 -11.27
CA VAL A 85 -6.88 0.27 -12.29
C VAL A 85 -5.44 0.30 -11.78
N SER A 86 -5.07 1.28 -10.94
CA SER A 86 -3.72 1.36 -10.37
C SER A 86 -3.38 0.14 -9.50
N ASN A 87 -4.39 -0.46 -8.83
CA ASN A 87 -4.17 -1.70 -8.06
C ASN A 87 -3.77 -2.88 -8.96
N PHE A 88 -4.31 -2.99 -10.17
CA PHE A 88 -3.84 -3.99 -11.12
C PHE A 88 -2.36 -3.82 -11.45
N PHE A 89 -1.93 -2.58 -11.71
CA PHE A 89 -0.52 -2.30 -11.97
C PHE A 89 0.38 -2.48 -10.74
N ASN A 90 -0.12 -2.27 -9.53
CA ASN A 90 0.64 -2.55 -8.30
C ASN A 90 0.92 -4.05 -8.13
N ILE A 91 -0.01 -4.92 -8.52
CA ILE A 91 0.13 -6.37 -8.39
C ILE A 91 1.00 -6.94 -9.52
N THR A 92 0.82 -6.45 -10.75
CA THR A 92 1.48 -6.99 -11.94
C THR A 92 2.84 -6.38 -12.22
N SER A 93 3.11 -5.17 -11.73
CA SER A 93 4.37 -4.46 -11.92
C SER A 93 5.37 -4.70 -10.79
N VAL A 94 6.58 -4.21 -10.99
CA VAL A 94 7.66 -4.27 -10.00
C VAL A 94 7.37 -3.28 -8.87
N GLY A 95 6.46 -3.64 -7.96
CA GLY A 95 6.11 -2.87 -6.77
C GLY A 95 5.17 -1.67 -7.03
N VAL A 96 5.02 -0.81 -6.04
CA VAL A 96 4.10 0.35 -6.00
C VAL A 96 4.27 1.33 -7.17
N ILE A 97 5.46 1.36 -7.79
CA ILE A 97 5.81 2.30 -8.87
C ILE A 97 4.87 2.19 -10.08
N GLY A 98 4.39 0.99 -10.41
CA GLY A 98 3.51 0.78 -11.57
C GLY A 98 2.16 1.46 -11.42
N GLY A 99 1.53 1.32 -10.26
CA GLY A 99 0.25 1.94 -9.98
C GLY A 99 0.34 3.46 -9.86
N ASP A 100 1.38 3.99 -9.24
CA ASP A 100 1.61 5.43 -9.12
C ASP A 100 1.87 6.08 -10.49
N ALA A 101 2.65 5.41 -11.33
CA ALA A 101 2.85 5.86 -12.71
C ALA A 101 1.51 5.90 -13.46
N TYR A 102 0.66 4.87 -13.30
CA TYR A 102 -0.65 4.86 -13.92
C TYR A 102 -1.57 5.96 -13.36
N ARG A 103 -1.56 6.24 -12.06
CA ARG A 103 -2.32 7.36 -11.45
C ARG A 103 -1.99 8.68 -12.14
N VAL A 104 -0.70 9.00 -12.31
CA VAL A 104 -0.26 10.22 -12.97
C VAL A 104 -0.60 10.20 -14.45
N LEU A 105 -0.23 9.15 -15.19
CA LEU A 105 -0.42 9.06 -16.64
C LEU A 105 -1.90 8.99 -17.04
N GLY A 106 -2.70 8.26 -16.27
CA GLY A 106 -4.15 8.12 -16.53
C GLY A 106 -4.91 9.44 -16.43
N LEU A 107 -4.49 10.33 -15.52
CA LEU A 107 -5.10 11.66 -15.40
C LEU A 107 -4.46 12.71 -16.30
N MET A 108 -3.20 12.53 -16.72
CA MET A 108 -2.53 13.47 -17.64
C MET A 108 -3.17 13.56 -19.04
N GLN A 109 -3.96 12.59 -19.43
CA GLN A 109 -4.68 12.60 -20.71
C GLN A 109 -5.86 13.59 -20.74
N ARG A 110 -6.19 14.21 -19.60
CA ARG A 110 -7.29 15.17 -19.52
C ARG A 110 -6.89 16.59 -19.94
N PRO A 111 -7.81 17.32 -20.59
CA PRO A 111 -7.61 18.74 -20.84
C PRO A 111 -7.41 19.49 -19.52
N GLY A 112 -6.36 20.31 -19.43
CA GLY A 112 -6.05 21.12 -18.24
C GLY A 112 -5.30 20.41 -17.12
N ALA A 113 -5.04 19.11 -17.20
CA ALA A 113 -4.23 18.39 -16.22
C ALA A 113 -2.78 18.88 -16.21
N LYS A 114 -2.24 19.16 -15.01
CA LYS A 114 -0.87 19.62 -14.84
C LYS A 114 -0.03 18.52 -14.20
N LYS A 115 1.08 18.15 -14.83
CA LYS A 115 1.95 17.02 -14.39
C LYS A 115 2.47 17.19 -12.97
N LEU A 116 2.96 18.36 -12.60
CA LEU A 116 3.55 18.61 -11.29
C LEU A 116 2.53 18.47 -10.15
N PRO A 117 1.33 19.09 -10.19
CA PRO A 117 0.29 18.87 -9.19
C PRO A 117 -0.12 17.40 -9.04
N LEU A 118 -0.25 16.64 -10.15
CA LEU A 118 -0.55 15.21 -10.09
C LEU A 118 0.55 14.40 -9.40
N MET A 119 1.82 14.69 -9.69
CA MET A 119 2.95 14.02 -9.01
C MET A 119 3.01 14.39 -7.52
N VAL A 120 2.74 15.67 -7.19
CA VAL A 120 2.67 16.13 -5.79
C VAL A 120 1.53 15.44 -5.06
N SER A 121 0.35 15.29 -5.67
CA SER A 121 -0.78 14.61 -5.03
C SER A 121 -0.49 13.14 -4.69
N VAL A 122 0.22 12.41 -5.56
CA VAL A 122 0.65 11.03 -5.29
C VAL A 122 1.69 10.99 -4.16
N MET A 123 2.63 11.93 -4.15
CA MET A 123 3.61 12.03 -3.06
C MET A 123 2.94 12.34 -1.72
N LEU A 124 1.96 13.25 -1.69
CA LEU A 124 1.16 13.56 -0.52
C LEU A 124 0.37 12.32 -0.05
N ASP A 125 -0.19 11.56 -0.98
CA ASP A 125 -0.93 10.32 -0.70
C ASP A 125 -0.06 9.32 0.09
N HIS A 126 1.20 9.14 -0.30
CA HIS A 126 2.15 8.30 0.43
C HIS A 126 2.53 8.88 1.79
N MET A 127 2.84 10.18 1.88
CA MET A 127 3.21 10.81 3.15
C MET A 127 2.09 10.69 4.19
N LEU A 128 0.85 10.99 3.79
CA LEU A 128 -0.30 10.92 4.68
C LEU A 128 -0.73 9.48 4.96
N GLY A 129 -0.49 8.57 4.00
CA GLY A 129 -0.59 7.14 4.22
C GLY A 129 0.34 6.65 5.32
N MET A 130 1.63 6.98 5.24
CA MET A 130 2.60 6.64 6.29
C MET A 130 2.23 7.23 7.65
N MET A 131 1.73 8.48 7.68
CA MET A 131 1.24 9.08 8.93
C MET A 131 0.08 8.27 9.52
N GLY A 132 -0.94 7.93 8.72
CA GLY A 132 -2.08 7.15 9.18
C GLY A 132 -1.69 5.75 9.69
N MET A 133 -0.83 5.06 8.95
CA MET A 133 -0.29 3.75 9.35
C MET A 133 0.54 3.85 10.64
N GLY A 134 1.41 4.86 10.74
CA GLY A 134 2.24 5.08 11.93
C GLY A 134 1.42 5.39 13.18
N ILE A 135 0.39 6.24 13.07
CA ILE A 135 -0.53 6.56 14.17
C ILE A 135 -1.27 5.30 14.62
N LEU A 136 -1.81 4.51 13.67
CA LEU A 136 -2.51 3.27 13.98
C LEU A 136 -1.57 2.26 14.67
N PHE A 137 -0.37 2.07 14.13
CA PHE A 137 0.63 1.17 14.71
C PHE A 137 0.99 1.58 16.13
N LEU A 138 1.37 2.86 16.35
CA LEU A 138 1.79 3.34 17.67
C LEU A 138 0.65 3.25 18.69
N SER A 139 -0.60 3.46 18.26
CA SER A 139 -1.78 3.29 19.13
C SER A 139 -1.97 1.82 19.55
N CYS A 140 -1.85 0.89 18.61
CA CYS A 140 -1.92 -0.55 18.90
C CYS A 140 -0.72 -1.01 19.75
N TYR A 141 0.48 -0.55 19.43
CA TYR A 141 1.70 -0.86 20.16
C TYR A 141 1.61 -0.39 21.61
N ALA A 142 1.14 0.84 21.86
CA ALA A 142 0.95 1.36 23.21
C ALA A 142 -0.05 0.53 24.03
N ALA A 143 -1.17 0.13 23.39
CA ALA A 143 -2.18 -0.75 24.02
C ALA A 143 -1.64 -2.14 24.34
N PHE A 144 -0.65 -2.61 23.59
CA PHE A 144 -0.07 -3.95 23.69
C PHE A 144 1.22 -3.98 24.53
N SER A 145 1.80 -2.83 24.86
CA SER A 145 3.14 -2.67 25.46
C SER A 145 3.37 -3.51 26.71
N HIS A 146 2.33 -3.71 27.56
CA HIS A 146 2.42 -4.51 28.77
C HIS A 146 2.66 -6.02 28.54
N ARG A 147 2.37 -6.53 27.33
CA ARG A 147 2.62 -7.93 26.94
C ARG A 147 3.94 -8.13 26.21
N LEU A 148 4.63 -7.06 25.81
CA LEU A 148 5.89 -7.16 25.07
C LEU A 148 6.97 -7.96 25.79
N GLN A 149 7.01 -7.89 27.13
CA GLN A 149 7.97 -8.61 27.95
C GLN A 149 7.77 -10.14 27.92
N THR A 150 6.59 -10.61 27.50
CA THR A 150 6.28 -12.05 27.39
C THR A 150 6.62 -12.62 26.02
N LEU A 151 6.97 -11.75 25.05
CA LEU A 151 7.34 -12.17 23.70
C LEU A 151 8.77 -12.74 23.65
N GLY A 152 8.99 -13.62 22.70
CA GLY A 152 10.34 -14.05 22.35
C GLY A 152 11.21 -12.85 21.92
N LYS A 153 12.50 -12.91 22.23
CA LYS A 153 13.47 -11.81 21.99
C LYS A 153 13.44 -11.28 20.56
N GLU A 154 13.24 -12.14 19.57
CA GLU A 154 13.21 -11.75 18.15
C GLU A 154 11.98 -10.89 17.82
N ALA A 155 10.80 -11.33 18.24
CA ALA A 155 9.55 -10.57 18.01
C ALA A 155 9.57 -9.22 18.74
N TYR A 156 10.10 -9.19 19.98
CA TYR A 156 10.29 -7.96 20.73
C TYR A 156 11.17 -6.96 19.98
N LEU A 157 12.34 -7.38 19.48
CA LEU A 157 13.26 -6.51 18.75
C LEU A 157 12.68 -6.00 17.45
N ILE A 158 11.89 -6.82 16.74
CA ILE A 158 11.20 -6.39 15.51
C ILE A 158 10.16 -5.31 15.82
N LEU A 159 9.33 -5.51 16.83
CA LEU A 159 8.29 -4.56 17.24
C LEU A 159 8.88 -3.24 17.74
N GLU A 160 9.89 -3.30 18.62
CA GLU A 160 10.57 -2.12 19.17
C GLU A 160 11.32 -1.35 18.07
N GLY A 161 12.05 -2.05 17.19
CA GLY A 161 12.74 -1.43 16.07
C GLY A 161 11.77 -0.74 15.10
N PHE A 162 10.61 -1.33 14.86
CA PHE A 162 9.58 -0.73 14.00
C PHE A 162 8.87 0.45 14.68
N GLU A 163 8.66 0.41 16.00
CA GLU A 163 8.17 1.55 16.78
C GLU A 163 9.10 2.75 16.65
N MET A 164 10.40 2.55 16.85
CA MET A 164 11.40 3.61 16.68
C MET A 164 11.40 4.16 15.24
N PHE A 165 11.30 3.28 14.24
CA PHE A 165 11.24 3.67 12.83
C PHE A 165 9.97 4.48 12.52
N MET A 166 8.80 4.05 12.97
CA MET A 166 7.53 4.75 12.73
C MET A 166 7.47 6.07 13.50
N GLY A 167 7.84 6.08 14.78
CA GLY A 167 7.91 7.29 15.60
C GLY A 167 8.88 8.31 15.00
N GLY A 168 10.08 7.88 14.64
CA GLY A 168 11.08 8.72 13.98
C GLY A 168 10.59 9.28 12.64
N SER A 169 9.90 8.46 11.83
CA SER A 169 9.33 8.89 10.55
C SER A 169 8.25 9.96 10.72
N LEU A 170 7.35 9.79 11.71
CA LEU A 170 6.33 10.80 12.02
C LEU A 170 6.95 12.13 12.47
N VAL A 171 7.94 12.07 13.35
CA VAL A 171 8.67 13.26 13.80
C VAL A 171 9.38 13.94 12.62
N MET A 172 10.05 13.18 11.76
CA MET A 172 10.71 13.70 10.56
C MET A 172 9.73 14.35 9.58
N ILE A 173 8.56 13.75 9.35
CA ILE A 173 7.51 14.35 8.50
C ILE A 173 7.04 15.66 9.13
N PHE A 174 6.76 15.68 10.44
CA PHE A 174 6.31 16.88 11.16
C PHE A 174 7.33 18.02 11.09
N ILE A 175 8.61 17.73 11.40
CA ILE A 175 9.70 18.70 11.29
C ILE A 175 9.81 19.20 9.85
N SER A 176 9.71 18.32 8.85
CA SER A 176 9.80 18.68 7.44
C SER A 176 8.68 19.63 7.02
N VAL A 177 7.43 19.36 7.44
CA VAL A 177 6.29 20.22 7.15
C VAL A 177 6.47 21.62 7.76
N ILE A 178 7.05 21.71 8.95
CA ILE A 178 7.28 23.02 9.60
C ILE A 178 8.48 23.75 8.97
N SER A 179 9.59 23.05 8.74
CA SER A 179 10.88 23.66 8.37
C SER A 179 11.00 23.96 6.87
N PHE A 180 10.51 23.07 6.00
CA PHE A 180 10.63 23.25 4.55
C PHE A 180 9.59 24.22 4.01
N THR A 181 9.80 25.53 4.27
CA THR A 181 8.97 26.59 3.67
C THR A 181 9.53 26.96 2.29
N PRO A 182 8.69 27.36 1.31
CA PRO A 182 9.16 27.82 0.00
C PRO A 182 10.14 28.99 0.12
N ARG A 183 9.96 29.85 1.13
CA ARG A 183 10.87 30.98 1.38
C ARG A 183 12.27 30.52 1.77
N LEU A 184 12.36 29.59 2.71
CA LEU A 184 13.64 29.03 3.17
C LEU A 184 14.31 28.23 2.07
N TYR A 185 13.54 27.42 1.33
CA TYR A 185 14.03 26.67 0.19
C TYR A 185 14.61 27.57 -0.91
N ASN A 186 13.88 28.59 -1.34
CA ASN A 186 14.32 29.50 -2.40
C ASN A 186 15.55 30.32 -1.98
N TRP A 187 15.64 30.67 -0.68
CA TRP A 187 16.86 31.31 -0.13
C TRP A 187 18.06 30.36 -0.20
N GLY A 188 17.90 29.11 0.26
CA GLY A 188 18.94 28.10 0.25
C GLY A 188 19.35 27.69 -1.19
N GLU A 189 18.40 27.56 -2.13
CA GLU A 189 18.69 27.24 -3.54
C GLU A 189 19.57 28.30 -4.20
N LYS A 190 19.39 29.58 -3.84
CA LYS A 190 20.26 30.67 -4.31
C LYS A 190 21.69 30.55 -3.78
N GLN A 191 21.87 30.07 -2.55
CA GLN A 191 23.19 29.93 -1.93
C GLN A 191 23.93 28.65 -2.37
N TRP A 192 23.17 27.54 -2.49
CA TRP A 192 23.71 26.21 -2.82
C TRP A 192 22.92 25.52 -3.96
N PRO A 193 22.95 26.09 -5.20
CA PRO A 193 22.13 25.58 -6.31
C PRO A 193 22.44 24.13 -6.70
N ARG A 194 23.72 23.71 -6.54
CA ARG A 194 24.12 22.31 -6.84
C ARG A 194 23.54 21.28 -5.85
N MET A 195 23.35 21.67 -4.59
CA MET A 195 22.82 20.78 -3.56
C MET A 195 21.29 20.81 -3.49
N LEU A 196 20.67 21.97 -3.63
CA LEU A 196 19.25 22.18 -3.41
C LEU A 196 18.43 22.26 -4.72
N GLY A 197 19.06 22.46 -5.88
CA GLY A 197 18.42 22.45 -7.20
C GLY A 197 17.92 21.07 -7.67
N PHE A 198 17.99 20.05 -6.79
CA PHE A 198 17.59 18.68 -7.07
C PHE A 198 16.06 18.57 -7.16
N GLN A 199 15.53 18.14 -8.32
CA GLN A 199 14.11 18.10 -8.63
C GLN A 199 13.21 17.36 -7.59
N PRO A 200 13.62 16.21 -7.04
CA PRO A 200 12.86 15.54 -5.99
C PRO A 200 12.69 16.39 -4.71
N LEU A 201 13.73 17.14 -4.31
CA LEU A 201 13.65 18.02 -3.15
C LEU A 201 12.66 19.18 -3.38
N LYS A 202 12.67 19.76 -4.58
CA LYS A 202 11.70 20.80 -4.95
C LYS A 202 10.25 20.29 -4.87
N LYS A 203 10.01 19.07 -5.36
CA LYS A 203 8.68 18.43 -5.25
C LYS A 203 8.30 18.18 -3.79
N PHE A 204 9.23 17.74 -2.96
CA PHE A 204 9.01 17.52 -1.53
C PHE A 204 8.64 18.82 -0.80
N VAL A 205 9.37 19.92 -1.04
CA VAL A 205 9.05 21.25 -0.49
C VAL A 205 7.67 21.70 -0.94
N THR A 206 7.33 21.51 -2.22
CA THR A 206 5.99 21.82 -2.75
C THR A 206 4.91 21.00 -2.05
N ALA A 207 5.17 19.72 -1.77
CA ALA A 207 4.25 18.86 -1.03
C ALA A 207 4.06 19.34 0.42
N CYS A 208 5.13 19.68 1.13
CA CYS A 208 5.06 20.23 2.48
C CYS A 208 4.27 21.57 2.53
N ASP A 209 4.44 22.41 1.51
CA ASP A 209 3.71 23.68 1.40
C ASP A 209 2.21 23.43 1.14
N ALA A 210 1.88 22.46 0.29
CA ALA A 210 0.51 22.05 0.03
C ALA A 210 -0.19 21.53 1.29
N LEU A 211 0.48 20.69 2.10
CA LEU A 211 -0.04 20.22 3.41
C LEU A 211 -0.39 21.36 4.35
N ARG A 212 0.43 22.43 4.36
CA ARG A 212 0.16 23.61 5.20
C ARG A 212 -0.97 24.47 4.70
N ARG A 213 -1.07 24.66 3.37
CA ARG A 213 -2.13 25.48 2.78
C ARG A 213 -3.51 24.85 2.97
N ASP A 214 -3.61 23.55 2.78
CA ASP A 214 -4.84 22.78 2.99
C ASP A 214 -4.70 21.85 4.21
N TRP A 215 -4.51 22.44 5.39
CA TRP A 215 -4.36 21.67 6.63
C TRP A 215 -5.63 20.86 6.99
N ARG A 216 -6.83 21.35 6.62
CA ARG A 216 -8.10 20.65 6.86
C ARG A 216 -8.22 19.41 5.99
N GLY A 217 -7.94 19.54 4.69
CA GLY A 217 -7.88 18.42 3.77
C GLY A 217 -6.80 17.42 4.17
N SER A 218 -5.65 17.90 4.66
CA SER A 218 -4.56 17.06 5.15
C SER A 218 -4.95 16.24 6.39
N ILE A 219 -5.60 16.84 7.38
CA ILE A 219 -6.11 16.12 8.56
C ILE A 219 -7.17 15.08 8.13
N MET A 220 -8.12 15.47 7.27
CA MET A 220 -9.13 14.54 6.77
C MET A 220 -8.48 13.36 6.03
N ALA A 221 -7.45 13.62 5.23
CA ALA A 221 -6.71 12.57 4.52
C ALA A 221 -5.95 11.63 5.47
N VAL A 222 -5.41 12.13 6.60
CA VAL A 222 -4.82 11.28 7.66
C VAL A 222 -5.88 10.41 8.31
N LEU A 223 -7.03 10.97 8.68
CA LEU A 223 -8.14 10.20 9.28
C LEU A 223 -8.64 9.10 8.32
N ILE A 224 -8.79 9.43 7.04
CA ILE A 224 -9.14 8.44 6.01
C ILE A 224 -8.03 7.40 5.87
N SER A 225 -6.74 7.77 5.98
CA SER A 225 -5.62 6.82 5.95
C SER A 225 -5.71 5.80 7.08
N ILE A 226 -6.06 6.23 8.29
CA ILE A 226 -6.27 5.32 9.43
C ILE A 226 -7.40 4.33 9.09
N LEU A 227 -8.52 4.81 8.54
CA LEU A 227 -9.63 3.93 8.15
C LEU A 227 -9.24 2.97 7.02
N ILE A 228 -8.45 3.41 6.03
CA ILE A 228 -7.93 2.55 4.96
C ILE A 228 -7.17 1.37 5.57
N PHE A 229 -6.23 1.64 6.48
CA PHE A 229 -5.44 0.59 7.11
C PHE A 229 -6.26 -0.29 8.04
N ILE A 230 -7.22 0.26 8.79
CA ILE A 230 -8.15 -0.54 9.59
C ILE A 230 -8.87 -1.56 8.70
N PHE A 231 -9.50 -1.13 7.61
CA PHE A 231 -10.22 -2.05 6.71
C PHE A 231 -9.28 -3.01 5.99
N HIS A 232 -8.08 -2.56 5.59
CA HIS A 232 -7.08 -3.43 5.01
C HIS A 232 -6.65 -4.53 5.98
N PHE A 233 -6.35 -4.19 7.24
CA PHE A 233 -5.94 -5.16 8.26
C PHE A 233 -7.09 -6.06 8.72
N LEU A 234 -8.33 -5.54 8.74
CA LEU A 234 -9.52 -6.36 8.94
C LEU A 234 -9.65 -7.44 7.86
N SER A 235 -9.24 -7.19 6.61
CA SER A 235 -9.25 -8.23 5.58
C SER A 235 -8.30 -9.37 5.90
N PHE A 236 -7.12 -9.08 6.46
CA PHE A 236 -6.19 -10.11 6.95
C PHE A 236 -6.69 -10.81 8.21
N HIS A 237 -7.36 -10.10 9.11
CA HIS A 237 -8.05 -10.73 10.23
C HIS A 237 -9.11 -11.72 9.75
N CYS A 238 -9.95 -11.33 8.79
CA CYS A 238 -10.92 -12.23 8.16
C CYS A 238 -10.24 -13.42 7.46
N SER A 239 -9.07 -13.24 6.85
CA SER A 239 -8.36 -14.34 6.19
C SER A 239 -7.88 -15.41 7.19
N ILE A 240 -7.54 -15.03 8.43
CA ILE A 240 -7.21 -15.99 9.48
C ILE A 240 -8.42 -16.88 9.79
N TYR A 241 -9.59 -16.28 9.99
CA TYR A 241 -10.83 -17.03 10.25
C TYR A 241 -11.28 -17.84 9.03
N ALA A 242 -11.07 -17.33 7.82
CA ALA A 242 -11.41 -18.02 6.59
C ALA A 242 -10.63 -19.36 6.44
N VAL A 243 -9.41 -19.42 6.94
CA VAL A 243 -8.60 -20.65 6.93
C VAL A 243 -8.74 -21.51 8.19
N GLY A 244 -9.73 -21.20 9.05
CA GLY A 244 -10.01 -21.95 10.28
C GLY A 244 -9.06 -21.65 11.43
N GLY A 245 -8.30 -20.52 11.37
CA GLY A 245 -7.50 -20.03 12.47
C GLY A 245 -8.26 -19.02 13.33
N GLU A 246 -7.68 -18.67 14.47
CA GLU A 246 -8.18 -17.63 15.37
C GLU A 246 -7.03 -16.74 15.83
N ALA A 247 -7.26 -15.43 15.84
CA ALA A 247 -6.31 -14.46 16.38
C ALA A 247 -7.04 -13.22 16.89
N PRO A 248 -6.64 -12.64 18.03
CA PRO A 248 -7.21 -11.40 18.50
C PRO A 248 -6.91 -10.24 17.51
N LEU A 249 -7.87 -9.36 17.35
CA LEU A 249 -7.79 -8.27 16.36
C LEU A 249 -6.64 -7.31 16.64
N LEU A 250 -6.37 -7.01 17.92
CA LEU A 250 -5.33 -6.05 18.30
C LEU A 250 -3.95 -6.50 17.85
N GLU A 251 -3.64 -7.80 18.00
CA GLU A 251 -2.38 -8.42 17.60
C GLU A 251 -2.20 -8.37 16.08
N VAL A 252 -3.27 -8.61 15.33
CA VAL A 252 -3.26 -8.46 13.86
C VAL A 252 -3.02 -7.00 13.48
N MET A 253 -3.71 -6.05 14.12
CA MET A 253 -3.51 -4.62 13.87
C MET A 253 -2.10 -4.13 14.20
N ALA A 254 -1.44 -4.74 15.19
CA ALA A 254 -0.06 -4.42 15.55
C ALA A 254 0.97 -5.08 14.59
N ALA A 255 0.68 -6.29 14.09
CA ALA A 255 1.57 -7.02 13.19
C ALA A 255 1.55 -6.48 11.75
N MET A 256 0.36 -6.17 11.22
CA MET A 256 0.15 -5.87 9.82
C MET A 256 0.96 -4.67 9.28
N PRO A 257 1.14 -3.56 10.00
CA PRO A 257 2.01 -2.47 9.54
C PRO A 257 3.44 -2.91 9.24
N ILE A 258 3.99 -3.83 10.05
CA ILE A 258 5.33 -4.40 9.87
C ILE A 258 5.35 -5.31 8.64
N VAL A 259 4.32 -6.15 8.51
CA VAL A 259 4.15 -7.07 7.38
C VAL A 259 4.07 -6.29 6.06
N ASP A 260 3.26 -5.23 6.02
CA ASP A 260 3.11 -4.39 4.83
C ASP A 260 4.38 -3.61 4.50
N ALA A 261 5.08 -3.08 5.51
CA ALA A 261 6.36 -2.41 5.31
C ALA A 261 7.41 -3.37 4.74
N ALA A 262 7.52 -4.58 5.28
CA ALA A 262 8.42 -5.61 4.77
C ALA A 262 8.05 -6.05 3.35
N ALA A 263 6.77 -6.26 3.07
CA ALA A 263 6.27 -6.63 1.74
C ALA A 263 6.45 -5.50 0.70
N GLY A 264 6.45 -4.24 1.15
CA GLY A 264 6.70 -3.06 0.31
C GLY A 264 8.15 -2.91 -0.13
N LEU A 265 9.11 -3.59 0.51
CA LEU A 265 10.49 -3.56 0.10
C LEU A 265 10.66 -4.17 -1.31
N PRO A 266 11.46 -3.56 -2.19
CA PRO A 266 11.61 -4.03 -3.57
C PRO A 266 12.51 -5.28 -3.69
N ILE A 267 12.33 -6.25 -2.79
CA ILE A 267 13.11 -7.49 -2.69
C ILE A 267 12.46 -8.60 -3.52
N SER A 268 11.13 -8.72 -3.46
CA SER A 268 10.36 -9.76 -4.15
C SER A 268 9.25 -9.18 -5.03
N VAL A 269 8.61 -10.00 -5.84
CA VAL A 269 7.46 -9.58 -6.66
C VAL A 269 6.24 -9.49 -5.77
N SER A 270 5.62 -8.31 -5.69
CA SER A 270 4.41 -8.04 -4.88
C SER A 270 4.54 -8.45 -3.40
N GLY A 271 5.76 -8.51 -2.85
CA GLY A 271 6.01 -8.90 -1.47
C GLY A 271 5.88 -10.41 -1.19
N LEU A 272 5.64 -11.23 -2.22
CA LEU A 272 5.48 -12.68 -2.05
C LEU A 272 6.74 -13.32 -1.44
N GLY A 273 6.54 -14.20 -0.48
CA GLY A 273 7.59 -14.82 0.33
C GLY A 273 7.97 -13.98 1.54
N VAL A 274 8.21 -12.69 1.37
CA VAL A 274 8.54 -11.76 2.48
C VAL A 274 7.33 -11.54 3.37
N ARG A 275 6.17 -11.27 2.78
CA ARG A 275 4.90 -11.08 3.51
C ARG A 275 4.56 -12.32 4.33
N GLU A 276 4.56 -13.48 3.68
CA GLU A 276 4.19 -14.75 4.31
C GLU A 276 5.10 -15.05 5.49
N LYS A 277 6.42 -14.92 5.32
CA LYS A 277 7.37 -15.21 6.42
C LYS A 277 7.28 -14.20 7.55
N THR A 278 7.12 -12.91 7.25
CA THR A 278 6.96 -11.89 8.28
C THR A 278 5.65 -12.07 9.04
N PHE A 279 4.55 -12.36 8.33
CA PHE A 279 3.24 -12.60 8.93
C PHE A 279 3.27 -13.86 9.83
N GLU A 280 3.82 -14.97 9.34
CA GLU A 280 4.02 -16.20 10.11
C GLU A 280 4.80 -15.93 11.40
N THR A 281 5.95 -15.29 11.29
CA THR A 281 6.82 -15.03 12.44
C THR A 281 6.13 -14.20 13.50
N LEU A 282 5.46 -13.11 13.10
CA LEU A 282 4.78 -12.22 14.04
C LEU A 282 3.52 -12.85 14.63
N MET A 283 2.67 -13.48 13.80
CA MET A 283 1.43 -14.09 14.27
C MET A 283 1.70 -15.29 15.18
N ASN A 284 2.71 -16.11 14.88
CA ASN A 284 3.12 -17.18 15.76
C ASN A 284 3.60 -16.64 17.11
N ALA A 285 4.45 -15.61 17.10
CA ALA A 285 5.01 -15.02 18.34
C ALA A 285 3.93 -14.30 19.19
N LEU A 286 3.00 -13.58 18.55
CA LEU A 286 1.99 -12.76 19.23
C LEU A 286 0.77 -13.56 19.69
N THR A 287 0.37 -14.58 18.94
CA THR A 287 -0.90 -15.29 19.16
C THR A 287 -0.76 -16.80 19.30
N GLY A 288 0.43 -17.36 19.03
CA GLY A 288 0.64 -18.80 18.97
C GLY A 288 0.00 -19.46 17.73
N LEU A 289 -0.39 -18.68 16.72
CA LEU A 289 -1.00 -19.21 15.50
C LEU A 289 -0.02 -20.17 14.80
N PRO A 290 -0.47 -21.41 14.45
CA PRO A 290 0.40 -22.36 13.76
C PRO A 290 0.95 -21.81 12.45
N ALA A 291 2.21 -22.12 12.17
CA ALA A 291 2.93 -21.57 11.02
C ALA A 291 2.21 -21.82 9.68
N GLY A 292 1.73 -23.04 9.44
CA GLY A 292 0.96 -23.37 8.21
C GLY A 292 -0.32 -22.55 8.07
N THR A 293 -1.06 -22.36 9.17
CA THR A 293 -2.28 -21.52 9.22
C THR A 293 -1.95 -20.06 8.96
N ALA A 294 -0.87 -19.54 9.54
CA ALA A 294 -0.43 -18.15 9.33
C ALA A 294 -0.04 -17.90 7.86
N VAL A 295 0.73 -18.80 7.25
CA VAL A 295 1.09 -18.72 5.83
C VAL A 295 -0.15 -18.78 4.94
N ALA A 296 -1.08 -19.72 5.21
CA ALA A 296 -2.32 -19.84 4.46
C ALA A 296 -3.17 -18.56 4.57
N ALA A 297 -3.31 -17.99 5.78
CA ALA A 297 -4.04 -16.75 6.00
C ALA A 297 -3.41 -15.56 5.25
N SER A 298 -2.09 -15.43 5.26
CA SER A 298 -1.38 -14.40 4.50
C SER A 298 -1.62 -14.51 3.00
N LEU A 299 -1.55 -15.72 2.45
CA LEU A 299 -1.83 -15.98 1.04
C LEU A 299 -3.28 -15.66 0.66
N VAL A 300 -4.24 -16.02 1.51
CA VAL A 300 -5.67 -15.71 1.29
C VAL A 300 -5.92 -14.20 1.35
N GLY A 301 -5.35 -13.48 2.31
CA GLY A 301 -5.45 -12.02 2.39
C GLY A 301 -4.86 -11.32 1.15
N TRP A 302 -3.71 -11.81 0.66
CA TRP A 302 -3.13 -11.33 -0.59
C TRP A 302 -4.02 -11.66 -1.80
N LEU A 303 -4.59 -12.87 -1.88
CA LEU A 303 -5.47 -13.29 -2.95
C LEU A 303 -6.72 -12.41 -3.06
N MET A 304 -7.30 -11.99 -1.93
CA MET A 304 -8.40 -11.01 -1.91
C MET A 304 -8.01 -9.70 -2.60
N SER A 305 -6.78 -9.22 -2.38
CA SER A 305 -6.24 -8.03 -3.05
C SER A 305 -6.01 -8.28 -4.55
N VAL A 306 -5.56 -9.48 -4.93
CA VAL A 306 -5.39 -9.88 -6.33
C VAL A 306 -6.72 -9.90 -7.07
N ILE A 307 -7.80 -10.38 -6.47
CA ILE A 307 -9.15 -10.37 -7.06
C ILE A 307 -9.56 -8.93 -7.41
N TRP A 308 -9.38 -7.98 -6.51
CA TRP A 308 -9.65 -6.56 -6.79
C TRP A 308 -8.71 -5.99 -7.85
N GLY A 309 -7.45 -6.38 -7.87
CA GLY A 309 -6.52 -6.02 -8.94
C GLY A 309 -6.98 -6.55 -10.30
N MET A 310 -7.47 -7.77 -10.39
CA MET A 310 -8.03 -8.33 -11.63
C MET A 310 -9.27 -7.54 -12.10
N ILE A 311 -10.15 -7.12 -11.19
CA ILE A 311 -11.26 -6.22 -11.50
C ILE A 311 -10.71 -4.92 -12.11
N GLY A 312 -9.63 -4.36 -11.54
CA GLY A 312 -8.93 -3.20 -12.10
C GLY A 312 -8.41 -3.44 -13.51
N GLY A 313 -7.83 -4.61 -13.77
CA GLY A 313 -7.37 -5.03 -15.10
C GLY A 313 -8.51 -5.11 -16.11
N LEU A 314 -9.68 -5.66 -15.72
CA LEU A 314 -10.87 -5.69 -16.58
C LEU A 314 -11.39 -4.28 -16.90
N VAL A 315 -11.41 -3.38 -15.92
CA VAL A 315 -11.77 -1.97 -16.12
C VAL A 315 -10.79 -1.30 -17.09
N PHE A 316 -9.49 -1.56 -16.96
CA PHE A 316 -8.46 -1.05 -17.87
C PHE A 316 -8.69 -1.50 -19.31
N LEU A 317 -8.91 -2.80 -19.55
CA LEU A 317 -9.14 -3.35 -20.88
C LEU A 317 -10.37 -2.72 -21.54
N ARG A 318 -11.47 -2.55 -20.80
CA ARG A 318 -12.68 -1.91 -21.34
C ARG A 318 -12.46 -0.44 -21.72
N THR A 319 -11.73 0.31 -20.91
CA THR A 319 -11.49 1.73 -21.16
C THR A 319 -10.47 1.97 -22.27
N SER A 320 -9.42 1.15 -22.35
CA SER A 320 -8.41 1.24 -23.41
C SER A 320 -8.97 0.80 -24.75
N GLY A 321 -9.80 -0.25 -24.80
CA GLY A 321 -10.50 -0.70 -25.99
C GLY A 321 -11.45 0.37 -26.58
N ALA A 322 -12.16 1.10 -25.72
CA ALA A 322 -13.03 2.21 -26.15
C ALA A 322 -12.24 3.40 -26.74
N SER A 323 -11.03 3.67 -26.21
CA SER A 323 -10.16 4.71 -26.75
C SER A 323 -9.60 4.32 -28.13
N LEU A 324 -9.17 3.08 -28.31
CA LEU A 324 -8.66 2.56 -29.58
C LEU A 324 -9.76 2.52 -30.67
N SER A 325 -10.99 2.13 -30.32
CA SER A 325 -12.10 2.12 -31.23
C SER A 325 -12.52 3.53 -31.66
N LYS A 326 -12.45 4.52 -30.78
CA LYS A 326 -12.67 5.94 -31.09
C LYS A 326 -11.60 6.49 -32.04
N MET A 327 -10.34 6.17 -31.83
CA MET A 327 -9.24 6.58 -32.73
C MET A 327 -9.42 5.96 -34.12
N ALA A 328 -9.74 4.67 -34.20
CA ALA A 328 -10.02 4.00 -35.47
C ALA A 328 -11.25 4.56 -36.20
N SER A 329 -12.30 5.00 -35.48
CA SER A 329 -13.48 5.62 -36.10
C SER A 329 -13.21 7.04 -36.58
N VAL A 330 -12.35 7.81 -35.92
CA VAL A 330 -11.91 9.14 -36.35
C VAL A 330 -11.07 9.04 -37.63
N GLU A 331 -10.16 8.09 -37.70
CA GLU A 331 -9.33 7.84 -38.90
C GLU A 331 -10.17 7.40 -40.11
N LYS A 332 -11.20 6.57 -39.86
CA LYS A 332 -12.11 6.12 -40.92
C LYS A 332 -13.04 7.20 -41.43
N ASN A 333 -13.35 8.24 -40.64
CA ASN A 333 -14.17 9.37 -41.02
C ASN A 333 -13.34 10.54 -41.62
N ALA A 334 -12.00 10.47 -41.53
CA ALA A 334 -11.07 11.44 -42.09
C ALA A 334 -10.47 11.00 -43.44
N ALA A 335 -10.70 9.75 -43.85
CA ALA A 335 -10.34 9.17 -45.14
C ALA A 335 -11.57 9.10 -46.08
#